data_c16ec5b5b0b4264888da619dc906a545
#
_entry.id   c16ec5b5b0b4264888da619dc906a545
#
_cell.length_a   1.000
_cell.length_b   1.000
_cell.length_c   1.000
_cell.angle_alpha   90.00
_cell.angle_beta   90.00
_cell.angle_gamma   90.00
#
_symmetry.space_group_name_H-M   'P 1'
#
loop_
_entity.id
_entity.type
_entity.pdbx_description
1 polymer ?
#
loop_
_entity_poly.entity_id
_entity_poly.type
_entity_poly.pdbx_seq_one_letter_code
_entity_poly.pdbx_strand_id
1 'polypeptide(L)'
;GPPVVDTEVAIDGTVVGEEVADLPGDVGELLVRGPQVTDGYWNRPDATAEAFTEPDRLPEDAVVAGTPPDERDGDPDEPWFHTGDIVQLRPDGYVAFRERAKQLLVLSTGKNVAPGPIEDRFAANEFVEQCVVLGDGRKFVSALIVPNFEKVAAWADASGIDLPDDHRGICRDDRVRDRIQEEVDRVNEGFEPYERIKQFRLVEEEFSEENDLLTPTMKKKRRNILDRFADEVEMIYETK
;
A
#
# COMPACT_ATOMS: atom_id res chain seq x y z
N GLY A 1 -1.12 -12.91 11.91
CA GLY A 1 -1.24 -13.91 13.00
C GLY A 1 -2.07 -13.40 14.14
N PRO A 2 -2.40 -14.23 15.16
CA PRO A 2 -3.04 -13.74 16.37
C PRO A 2 -2.08 -12.83 17.15
N PRO A 3 -2.57 -11.94 18.03
CA PRO A 3 -1.75 -11.26 19.00
C PRO A 3 -0.92 -12.25 19.84
N VAL A 4 0.29 -11.89 20.21
CA VAL A 4 1.11 -12.74 21.10
C VAL A 4 0.56 -12.70 22.52
N VAL A 5 0.97 -13.68 23.35
CA VAL A 5 0.56 -13.74 24.76
C VAL A 5 0.95 -12.43 25.49
N ASP A 6 0.12 -12.01 26.44
CA ASP A 6 0.26 -10.79 27.23
C ASP A 6 0.22 -9.49 26.39
N THR A 7 -0.35 -9.56 25.17
CA THR A 7 -0.50 -8.42 24.28
C THR A 7 -1.96 -8.11 24.07
N GLU A 8 -2.31 -6.86 24.24
CA GLU A 8 -3.59 -6.30 23.82
C GLU A 8 -3.40 -5.45 22.57
N VAL A 9 -4.31 -5.55 21.65
CA VAL A 9 -4.32 -4.77 20.41
C VAL A 9 -5.63 -4.01 20.28
N ALA A 10 -5.56 -2.81 19.73
CA ALA A 10 -6.73 -2.04 19.36
C ALA A 10 -6.62 -1.63 17.90
N ILE A 11 -7.76 -1.55 17.22
CA ILE A 11 -7.84 -1.12 15.81
C ILE A 11 -8.54 0.22 15.78
N ASP A 12 -7.81 1.27 15.42
CA ASP A 12 -8.34 2.61 15.24
C ASP A 12 -8.82 2.80 13.79
N GLY A 13 -10.11 2.71 13.59
CA GLY A 13 -10.76 2.87 12.27
C GLY A 13 -10.77 4.32 11.78
N THR A 14 -10.53 5.32 12.64
CA THR A 14 -10.61 6.74 12.25
C THR A 14 -9.58 7.13 11.19
N VAL A 15 -8.46 6.41 11.13
CA VAL A 15 -7.36 6.67 10.18
C VAL A 15 -7.71 6.26 8.74
N VAL A 16 -8.63 5.31 8.54
CA VAL A 16 -8.92 4.72 7.23
C VAL A 16 -10.24 5.16 6.59
N GLY A 17 -11.10 5.88 7.31
CA GLY A 17 -12.40 6.37 6.83
C GLY A 17 -13.50 5.28 6.74
N GLU A 18 -14.76 5.71 6.67
CA GLU A 18 -15.97 4.87 6.84
C GLU A 18 -16.13 3.74 5.79
N GLU A 19 -15.47 3.80 4.64
CA GLU A 19 -15.72 2.86 3.54
C GLU A 19 -14.86 1.58 3.58
N VAL A 20 -13.90 1.48 4.49
CA VAL A 20 -13.15 0.24 4.72
C VAL A 20 -13.95 -0.73 5.60
N ALA A 21 -15.09 -0.29 6.13
CA ALA A 21 -16.00 -1.08 6.96
C ALA A 21 -16.68 -2.25 6.25
N ASP A 22 -16.66 -2.32 4.91
CA ASP A 22 -17.24 -3.42 4.14
C ASP A 22 -16.33 -4.68 4.03
N LEU A 23 -15.09 -4.59 4.53
CA LEU A 23 -14.22 -5.77 4.61
C LEU A 23 -14.63 -6.64 5.82
N PRO A 24 -14.57 -7.98 5.70
CA PRO A 24 -14.89 -8.87 6.81
C PRO A 24 -13.86 -8.70 7.93
N GLY A 25 -14.23 -7.98 8.97
CA GLY A 25 -13.40 -7.61 10.12
C GLY A 25 -13.08 -6.12 10.15
N ASP A 26 -12.51 -5.67 11.25
CA ASP A 26 -12.21 -4.26 11.50
C ASP A 26 -10.88 -3.87 10.86
N VAL A 27 -10.84 -2.74 10.16
CA VAL A 27 -9.65 -2.21 9.50
C VAL A 27 -9.31 -0.85 10.08
N GLY A 28 -8.04 -0.65 10.43
CA GLY A 28 -7.58 0.61 10.99
C GLY A 28 -6.10 0.56 11.36
N GLU A 29 -5.64 1.62 12.04
CA GLU A 29 -4.31 1.63 12.61
C GLU A 29 -4.24 0.64 13.78
N LEU A 30 -3.17 -0.17 13.79
CA LEU A 30 -2.87 -1.06 14.91
C LEU A 30 -2.26 -0.28 16.06
N LEU A 31 -2.93 -0.30 17.20
CA LEU A 31 -2.40 0.12 18.49
C LEU A 31 -2.08 -1.12 19.31
N VAL A 32 -1.00 -1.05 20.08
CA VAL A 32 -0.51 -2.18 20.87
C VAL A 32 -0.14 -1.73 22.27
N ARG A 33 -0.47 -2.54 23.28
CA ARG A 33 0.09 -2.41 24.63
C ARG A 33 0.42 -3.77 25.23
N GLY A 34 1.38 -3.80 26.13
CA GLY A 34 1.83 -5.01 26.79
C GLY A 34 3.32 -4.96 27.12
N PRO A 35 3.84 -5.94 27.87
CA PRO A 35 5.19 -5.92 28.44
C PRO A 35 6.33 -5.91 27.39
N GLN A 36 6.03 -6.23 26.13
CA GLN A 36 7.02 -6.17 25.03
C GLN A 36 7.10 -4.79 24.38
N VAL A 37 6.19 -3.86 24.68
CA VAL A 37 6.20 -2.51 24.13
C VAL A 37 7.20 -1.65 24.94
N THR A 38 8.00 -0.87 24.21
CA THR A 38 8.98 0.04 24.86
C THR A 38 8.28 1.21 25.55
N ASP A 39 8.91 1.77 26.60
CA ASP A 39 8.41 2.97 27.28
C ASP A 39 8.54 4.27 26.45
N GLY A 40 9.20 4.21 25.30
CA GLY A 40 9.38 5.34 24.39
C GLY A 40 10.71 5.37 23.66
N TYR A 41 10.95 6.47 22.97
CA TYR A 41 12.16 6.68 22.18
C TYR A 41 13.26 7.36 23.00
N TRP A 42 14.43 6.74 23.09
CA TRP A 42 15.55 7.25 23.85
C TRP A 42 15.89 8.70 23.49
N ASN A 43 15.86 9.57 24.48
CA ASN A 43 16.16 11.01 24.35
C ASN A 43 15.32 11.77 23.29
N ARG A 44 14.08 11.30 23.03
CA ARG A 44 13.14 11.87 22.05
C ARG A 44 11.73 12.00 22.67
N PRO A 45 11.54 12.90 23.66
CA PRO A 45 10.26 13.04 24.36
C PRO A 45 9.09 13.42 23.43
N ASP A 46 9.35 14.29 22.44
CA ASP A 46 8.31 14.69 21.48
C ASP A 46 7.85 13.50 20.64
N ALA A 47 8.80 12.70 20.10
CA ALA A 47 8.47 11.50 19.33
C ALA A 47 7.78 10.44 20.20
N THR A 48 8.11 10.36 21.49
CA THR A 48 7.41 9.47 22.42
C THR A 48 5.97 9.94 22.63
N ALA A 49 5.75 11.23 22.86
CA ALA A 49 4.42 11.77 23.04
C ALA A 49 3.52 11.63 21.80
N GLU A 50 4.11 11.66 20.62
CA GLU A 50 3.39 11.40 19.35
C GLU A 50 3.05 9.92 19.14
N ALA A 51 3.86 9.02 19.68
CA ALA A 51 3.74 7.59 19.45
C ALA A 51 2.86 6.85 20.46
N PHE A 52 2.43 7.52 21.54
CA PHE A 52 1.64 6.89 22.58
C PHE A 52 0.36 7.67 22.87
N THR A 53 -0.73 6.95 23.13
CA THR A 53 -2.01 7.49 23.54
C THR A 53 -2.38 6.92 24.93
N GLU A 54 -2.85 7.79 25.83
CA GLU A 54 -3.32 7.39 27.15
C GLU A 54 -4.46 6.35 27.05
N PRO A 55 -4.56 5.42 28.01
CA PRO A 55 -5.51 4.31 27.95
C PRO A 55 -6.97 4.72 27.80
N ASP A 56 -7.36 5.87 28.36
CA ASP A 56 -8.70 6.43 28.35
C ASP A 56 -9.02 7.26 27.10
N ARG A 57 -8.07 7.37 26.16
CA ARG A 57 -8.20 8.15 24.91
C ARG A 57 -8.31 7.31 23.65
N LEU A 58 -8.57 6.01 23.78
CA LEU A 58 -8.93 5.23 22.61
C LEU A 58 -10.19 5.82 21.96
N PRO A 59 -10.28 5.83 20.61
CA PRO A 59 -11.52 6.13 19.93
C PRO A 59 -12.67 5.25 20.45
N GLU A 60 -13.88 5.81 20.56
CA GLU A 60 -15.06 5.09 21.09
C GLU A 60 -15.42 3.85 20.26
N ASP A 61 -15.03 3.82 18.99
CA ASP A 61 -15.25 2.75 18.03
C ASP A 61 -14.04 1.83 17.86
N ALA A 62 -12.96 2.03 18.63
CA ALA A 62 -11.80 1.15 18.55
C ALA A 62 -12.15 -0.28 19.01
N VAL A 63 -11.84 -1.23 18.14
CA VAL A 63 -12.06 -2.66 18.43
C VAL A 63 -10.84 -3.20 19.15
N VAL A 64 -11.04 -3.70 20.36
CA VAL A 64 -9.98 -4.28 21.20
C VAL A 64 -10.01 -5.81 21.11
N ALA A 65 -8.84 -6.41 20.97
CA ALA A 65 -8.63 -7.85 20.94
C ALA A 65 -7.30 -8.26 21.62
N GLY A 66 -7.10 -9.56 21.79
CA GLY A 66 -5.90 -10.09 22.43
C GLY A 66 -6.15 -10.51 23.89
N THR A 67 -5.10 -10.51 24.71
CA THR A 67 -5.20 -10.89 26.13
C THR A 67 -5.82 -9.73 26.92
N PRO A 68 -6.98 -9.95 27.61
CA PRO A 68 -7.61 -8.91 28.41
C PRO A 68 -6.70 -8.39 29.54
N PRO A 69 -6.91 -7.14 30.00
CA PRO A 69 -6.06 -6.53 31.01
C PRO A 69 -6.00 -7.29 32.34
N ASP A 70 -7.06 -7.98 32.72
CA ASP A 70 -7.18 -8.78 33.92
C ASP A 70 -6.54 -10.19 33.81
N GLU A 71 -6.20 -10.61 32.60
CA GLU A 71 -5.56 -11.89 32.31
C GLU A 71 -4.09 -11.79 31.92
N ARG A 72 -3.54 -10.55 31.74
CA ARG A 72 -2.16 -10.33 31.32
C ARG A 72 -1.26 -9.84 32.47
N ASP A 73 0.03 -10.13 32.36
CA ASP A 73 1.06 -9.49 33.18
C ASP A 73 1.35 -8.08 32.64
N GLY A 74 1.05 -7.03 33.40
CA GLY A 74 1.29 -5.64 33.03
C GLY A 74 0.37 -4.67 33.76
N ASP A 75 0.62 -3.38 33.57
CA ASP A 75 -0.21 -2.32 34.15
C ASP A 75 -1.43 -2.10 33.24
N PRO A 76 -2.67 -2.20 33.75
CA PRO A 76 -3.86 -1.91 32.92
C PRO A 76 -3.90 -0.45 32.44
N ASP A 77 -3.15 0.43 33.08
CA ASP A 77 -3.05 1.85 32.73
C ASP A 77 -1.88 2.15 31.75
N GLU A 78 -1.22 1.11 31.18
CA GLU A 78 -0.21 1.32 30.14
C GLU A 78 -0.78 2.04 28.92
N PRO A 79 -0.04 3.03 28.39
CA PRO A 79 -0.49 3.73 27.18
C PRO A 79 -0.44 2.84 25.95
N TRP A 80 -1.28 3.17 24.95
CA TRP A 80 -1.29 2.50 23.67
C TRP A 80 -0.21 3.05 22.75
N PHE A 81 0.59 2.16 22.20
CA PHE A 81 1.60 2.49 21.19
C PHE A 81 0.99 2.47 19.79
N HIS A 82 1.10 3.59 19.08
CA HIS A 82 0.75 3.72 17.67
C HIS A 82 1.83 3.08 16.80
N THR A 83 1.50 1.97 16.13
CA THR A 83 2.46 1.27 15.29
C THR A 83 2.69 1.97 13.94
N GLY A 84 1.74 2.78 13.50
CA GLY A 84 1.70 3.34 12.16
C GLY A 84 1.41 2.29 11.07
N ASP A 85 0.96 1.10 11.46
CA ASP A 85 0.59 0.02 10.55
C ASP A 85 -0.93 -0.06 10.42
N ILE A 86 -1.44 -0.04 9.20
CA ILE A 86 -2.83 -0.34 8.90
C ILE A 86 -2.98 -1.85 8.80
N VAL A 87 -3.91 -2.37 9.56
CA VAL A 87 -4.18 -3.80 9.64
C VAL A 87 -5.67 -4.10 9.49
N GLN A 88 -5.98 -5.36 9.28
CA GLN A 88 -7.33 -5.92 9.36
C GLN A 88 -7.36 -6.93 10.50
N LEU A 89 -8.24 -6.71 11.47
CA LEU A 89 -8.60 -7.72 12.46
C LEU A 89 -9.69 -8.62 11.86
N ARG A 90 -9.33 -9.85 11.57
CA ARG A 90 -10.25 -10.83 10.97
C ARG A 90 -11.19 -11.42 12.03
N PRO A 91 -12.36 -11.94 11.63
CA PRO A 91 -13.29 -12.61 12.56
C PRO A 91 -12.71 -13.82 13.30
N ASP A 92 -11.63 -14.41 12.80
CA ASP A 92 -10.89 -15.49 13.44
C ASP A 92 -9.84 -15.01 14.46
N GLY A 93 -9.79 -13.68 14.75
CA GLY A 93 -8.86 -13.06 15.70
C GLY A 93 -7.45 -12.82 15.14
N TYR A 94 -7.23 -13.05 13.85
CA TYR A 94 -5.94 -12.82 13.20
C TYR A 94 -5.81 -11.38 12.74
N VAL A 95 -4.70 -10.76 13.10
CA VAL A 95 -4.27 -9.45 12.58
C VAL A 95 -3.52 -9.66 11.26
N ALA A 96 -4.03 -9.08 10.20
CA ALA A 96 -3.43 -9.10 8.86
C ALA A 96 -2.93 -7.70 8.49
N PHE A 97 -1.62 -7.56 8.26
CA PHE A 97 -1.02 -6.32 7.77
C PHE A 97 -1.57 -5.94 6.40
N ARG A 98 -1.84 -4.65 6.20
CA ARG A 98 -2.32 -4.07 4.95
C ARG A 98 -1.32 -3.09 4.36
N GLU A 99 -0.96 -2.05 5.11
CA GLU A 99 -0.08 -0.99 4.64
C GLU A 99 0.48 -0.17 5.83
N ARG A 100 1.46 0.68 5.58
CA ARG A 100 1.85 1.74 6.51
C ARG A 100 0.91 2.93 6.39
N ALA A 101 0.47 3.51 7.50
CA ALA A 101 -0.42 4.69 7.51
C ALA A 101 0.14 5.85 6.66
N LYS A 102 1.45 6.09 6.74
CA LYS A 102 2.15 7.12 5.95
C LYS A 102 2.30 6.80 4.45
N GLN A 103 1.94 5.58 4.03
CA GLN A 103 2.00 5.16 2.63
C GLN A 103 0.61 5.10 1.98
N LEU A 104 -0.46 5.31 2.75
CA LEU A 104 -1.80 5.45 2.20
C LEU A 104 -1.85 6.63 1.22
N LEU A 105 -2.51 6.40 0.10
CA LEU A 105 -2.82 7.44 -0.87
C LEU A 105 -4.18 8.06 -0.50
N VAL A 106 -4.19 9.33 -0.19
CA VAL A 106 -5.43 10.06 0.09
C VAL A 106 -5.92 10.72 -1.19
N LEU A 107 -6.95 10.14 -1.80
CA LEU A 107 -7.53 10.72 -3.01
C LEU A 107 -8.19 12.08 -2.72
N SER A 108 -8.29 12.95 -3.71
CA SER A 108 -8.98 14.25 -3.58
C SER A 108 -10.47 14.12 -3.26
N THR A 109 -11.03 12.93 -3.35
CA THR A 109 -12.38 12.55 -2.94
C THR A 109 -12.47 12.21 -1.44
N GLY A 110 -11.36 12.21 -0.71
CA GLY A 110 -11.26 11.81 0.69
C GLY A 110 -11.12 10.29 0.91
N LYS A 111 -11.08 9.48 -0.15
CA LYS A 111 -10.89 8.04 -0.04
C LYS A 111 -9.43 7.70 0.22
N ASN A 112 -9.18 6.75 1.13
CA ASN A 112 -7.87 6.20 1.40
C ASN A 112 -7.66 4.91 0.60
N VAL A 113 -6.52 4.80 -0.08
CA VAL A 113 -6.14 3.63 -0.87
C VAL A 113 -4.79 3.11 -0.40
N ALA A 114 -4.73 1.83 -0.09
CA ALA A 114 -3.49 1.12 0.23
C ALA A 114 -2.82 0.67 -1.08
N PRO A 115 -1.67 1.26 -1.49
CA PRO A 115 -1.02 0.88 -2.73
C PRO A 115 -0.37 -0.50 -2.70
N GLY A 116 0.13 -0.95 -1.54
CA GLY A 116 0.83 -2.22 -1.38
C GLY A 116 0.06 -3.42 -1.89
N PRO A 117 -1.18 -3.69 -1.45
CA PRO A 117 -1.99 -4.81 -1.92
C PRO A 117 -2.22 -4.83 -3.44
N ILE A 118 -2.32 -3.65 -4.07
CA ILE A 118 -2.47 -3.53 -5.53
C ILE A 118 -1.15 -3.89 -6.21
N GLU A 119 -0.05 -3.32 -5.73
CA GLU A 119 1.31 -3.56 -6.25
C GLU A 119 1.73 -5.03 -6.10
N ASP A 120 1.38 -5.68 -4.99
CA ASP A 120 1.67 -7.10 -4.73
C ASP A 120 0.97 -8.02 -5.75
N ARG A 121 -0.24 -7.65 -6.21
CA ARG A 121 -0.92 -8.40 -7.27
C ARG A 121 -0.19 -8.33 -8.60
N PHE A 122 0.42 -7.19 -8.90
CA PHE A 122 1.26 -7.06 -10.10
C PHE A 122 2.59 -7.80 -9.98
N ALA A 123 3.16 -7.93 -8.79
CA ALA A 123 4.40 -8.70 -8.58
C ALA A 123 4.28 -10.18 -8.96
N ALA A 124 3.07 -10.72 -9.00
CA ALA A 124 2.77 -12.08 -9.46
C ALA A 124 2.44 -12.17 -10.96
N ASN A 125 2.48 -11.04 -11.68
CA ASN A 125 2.06 -10.97 -13.09
C ASN A 125 3.26 -11.15 -14.02
N GLU A 126 3.15 -12.02 -15.03
CA GLU A 126 4.27 -12.33 -15.91
C GLU A 126 4.62 -11.22 -16.92
N PHE A 127 3.67 -10.31 -17.24
CA PHE A 127 3.87 -9.22 -18.19
C PHE A 127 4.31 -7.90 -17.53
N VAL A 128 4.31 -7.85 -16.20
CA VAL A 128 4.68 -6.66 -15.43
C VAL A 128 5.91 -6.98 -14.58
N GLU A 129 7.00 -6.26 -14.82
CA GLU A 129 8.21 -6.36 -14.01
C GLU A 129 8.08 -5.55 -12.71
N GLN A 130 7.61 -4.29 -12.84
CA GLN A 130 7.43 -3.42 -11.68
C GLN A 130 6.21 -2.53 -11.86
N CYS A 131 5.53 -2.23 -10.75
CA CYS A 131 4.38 -1.34 -10.72
C CYS A 131 4.49 -0.40 -9.53
N VAL A 132 4.18 0.89 -9.74
CA VAL A 132 4.00 1.87 -8.67
C VAL A 132 2.62 2.47 -8.81
N VAL A 133 1.81 2.32 -7.77
CA VAL A 133 0.45 2.86 -7.69
C VAL A 133 0.50 4.31 -7.22
N LEU A 134 -0.24 5.19 -7.88
CA LEU A 134 -0.29 6.63 -7.69
C LEU A 134 -1.72 7.07 -7.41
N GLY A 135 -1.90 8.20 -6.70
CA GLY A 135 -3.25 8.72 -6.44
C GLY A 135 -3.30 9.79 -5.36
N ASP A 136 -2.22 10.02 -4.62
CA ASP A 136 -2.22 10.99 -3.53
C ASP A 136 -2.58 12.39 -4.02
N GLY A 137 -3.62 13.00 -3.42
CA GLY A 137 -4.20 14.28 -3.85
C GLY A 137 -4.89 14.26 -5.23
N ARG A 138 -4.99 13.11 -5.90
CA ARG A 138 -5.57 12.96 -7.24
C ARG A 138 -7.00 12.43 -7.20
N LYS A 139 -7.75 12.56 -8.30
CA LYS A 139 -9.18 12.15 -8.38
C LYS A 139 -9.38 10.64 -8.42
N PHE A 140 -8.38 9.88 -8.84
CA PHE A 140 -8.45 8.44 -9.04
C PHE A 140 -7.06 7.81 -8.93
N VAL A 141 -7.06 6.50 -8.72
CA VAL A 141 -5.85 5.68 -8.70
C VAL A 141 -5.32 5.45 -10.11
N SER A 142 -4.02 5.61 -10.27
CA SER A 142 -3.29 5.31 -11.49
C SER A 142 -2.01 4.53 -11.21
N ALA A 143 -1.26 4.16 -12.24
CA ALA A 143 0.00 3.44 -12.07
C ALA A 143 1.06 3.84 -13.11
N LEU A 144 2.33 3.76 -12.68
CA LEU A 144 3.47 3.60 -13.58
C LEU A 144 3.84 2.11 -13.60
N ILE A 145 3.97 1.56 -14.80
CA ILE A 145 4.23 0.14 -15.01
C ILE A 145 5.48 -0.04 -15.87
N VAL A 146 6.45 -0.79 -15.37
CA VAL A 146 7.56 -1.30 -16.16
C VAL A 146 7.13 -2.65 -16.73
N PRO A 147 7.01 -2.82 -18.04
CA PRO A 147 6.70 -4.11 -18.65
C PRO A 147 7.84 -5.11 -18.42
N ASN A 148 7.52 -6.39 -18.32
CA ASN A 148 8.51 -7.44 -18.49
C ASN A 148 8.80 -7.58 -19.98
N PHE A 149 9.85 -6.92 -20.45
CA PHE A 149 10.16 -6.79 -21.88
C PHE A 149 10.42 -8.14 -22.55
N GLU A 150 11.00 -9.12 -21.84
CA GLU A 150 11.21 -10.47 -22.37
C GLU A 150 9.89 -11.18 -22.64
N LYS A 151 8.94 -11.09 -21.71
CA LYS A 151 7.60 -11.69 -21.86
C LYS A 151 6.76 -11.01 -22.93
N VAL A 152 6.86 -9.67 -23.00
CA VAL A 152 6.20 -8.88 -24.06
C VAL A 152 6.74 -9.26 -25.44
N ALA A 153 8.07 -9.37 -25.59
CA ALA A 153 8.68 -9.79 -26.85
C ALA A 153 8.26 -11.21 -27.25
N ALA A 154 8.29 -12.17 -26.31
CA ALA A 154 7.87 -13.55 -26.57
C ALA A 154 6.38 -13.65 -26.97
N TRP A 155 5.51 -12.85 -26.33
CA TRP A 155 4.10 -12.76 -26.71
C TRP A 155 3.91 -12.17 -28.11
N ALA A 156 4.64 -11.13 -28.43
CA ALA A 156 4.59 -10.49 -29.75
C ALA A 156 5.01 -11.45 -30.85
N ASP A 157 6.13 -12.15 -30.66
CA ASP A 157 6.62 -13.18 -31.60
C ASP A 157 5.59 -14.28 -31.81
N ALA A 158 5.00 -14.81 -30.73
CA ALA A 158 3.98 -15.86 -30.80
C ALA A 158 2.68 -15.38 -31.48
N SER A 159 2.42 -14.07 -31.44
CA SER A 159 1.24 -13.44 -32.06
C SER A 159 1.51 -12.89 -33.45
N GLY A 160 2.73 -12.99 -33.97
CA GLY A 160 3.13 -12.43 -35.26
C GLY A 160 3.13 -10.90 -35.28
N ILE A 161 3.39 -10.29 -34.15
CA ILE A 161 3.44 -8.85 -33.94
C ILE A 161 4.89 -8.38 -34.05
N ASP A 162 5.18 -7.47 -34.95
CA ASP A 162 6.48 -6.82 -35.10
C ASP A 162 6.52 -5.61 -34.18
N LEU A 163 7.35 -5.66 -33.11
CA LEU A 163 7.53 -4.59 -32.15
C LEU A 163 8.80 -3.77 -32.45
N PRO A 164 8.87 -2.51 -31.97
CA PRO A 164 10.12 -1.75 -31.97
C PRO A 164 11.25 -2.47 -31.23
N ASP A 165 12.51 -2.24 -31.65
CA ASP A 165 13.69 -2.88 -31.06
C ASP A 165 14.05 -2.30 -29.66
N ASP A 166 13.61 -1.09 -29.35
CA ASP A 166 13.95 -0.41 -28.10
C ASP A 166 12.78 -0.37 -27.13
N HIS A 167 13.09 -0.39 -25.81
CA HIS A 167 12.10 -0.40 -24.73
C HIS A 167 11.16 0.82 -24.78
N ARG A 168 11.68 1.98 -25.21
CA ARG A 168 10.88 3.19 -25.35
C ARG A 168 9.82 3.06 -26.43
N GLY A 169 10.19 2.47 -27.55
CA GLY A 169 9.26 2.16 -28.63
C GLY A 169 8.19 1.16 -28.18
N ILE A 170 8.62 0.10 -27.48
CA ILE A 170 7.72 -0.91 -26.90
C ILE A 170 6.71 -0.26 -25.96
N CYS A 171 7.16 0.62 -25.04
CA CYS A 171 6.26 1.34 -24.12
C CYS A 171 5.26 2.28 -24.79
N ARG A 172 5.49 2.66 -26.05
CA ARG A 172 4.61 3.54 -26.82
C ARG A 172 3.71 2.80 -27.82
N ASP A 173 3.92 1.50 -27.97
CA ASP A 173 3.12 0.66 -28.87
C ASP A 173 1.74 0.41 -28.25
N ASP A 174 0.68 0.78 -28.98
CA ASP A 174 -0.69 0.62 -28.50
C ASP A 174 -1.06 -0.83 -28.24
N ARG A 175 -0.49 -1.79 -29.00
CA ARG A 175 -0.76 -3.23 -28.85
C ARG A 175 -0.18 -3.74 -27.52
N VAL A 176 1.00 -3.26 -27.12
CA VAL A 176 1.60 -3.56 -25.82
C VAL A 176 0.77 -2.95 -24.70
N ARG A 177 0.33 -1.70 -24.89
CA ARG A 177 -0.54 -1.03 -23.94
C ARG A 177 -1.85 -1.80 -23.74
N ASP A 178 -2.48 -2.24 -24.81
CA ASP A 178 -3.72 -3.04 -24.76
C ASP A 178 -3.48 -4.37 -24.04
N ARG A 179 -2.35 -5.04 -24.31
CA ARG A 179 -1.97 -6.27 -23.61
C ARG A 179 -1.81 -6.05 -22.11
N ILE A 180 -1.13 -4.96 -21.69
CA ILE A 180 -0.98 -4.62 -20.27
C ILE A 180 -2.32 -4.18 -19.67
N GLN A 181 -3.21 -3.52 -20.43
CA GLN A 181 -4.56 -3.18 -19.98
C GLN A 181 -5.35 -4.43 -19.54
N GLU A 182 -5.25 -5.54 -20.26
CA GLU A 182 -5.89 -6.81 -19.88
C GLU A 182 -5.39 -7.29 -18.50
N GLU A 183 -4.09 -7.08 -18.19
CA GLU A 183 -3.53 -7.43 -16.88
C GLU A 183 -4.01 -6.48 -15.79
N VAL A 184 -4.08 -5.17 -16.08
CA VAL A 184 -4.64 -4.17 -15.17
C VAL A 184 -6.09 -4.47 -14.83
N ASP A 185 -6.90 -4.83 -15.84
CA ASP A 185 -8.32 -5.16 -15.65
C ASP A 185 -8.47 -6.40 -14.75
N ARG A 186 -7.63 -7.42 -14.95
CA ARG A 186 -7.61 -8.64 -14.14
C ARG A 186 -7.24 -8.36 -12.67
N VAL A 187 -6.26 -7.49 -12.45
CA VAL A 187 -5.88 -7.05 -11.10
C VAL A 187 -7.03 -6.27 -10.47
N ASN A 188 -7.66 -5.37 -11.22
CA ASN A 188 -8.77 -4.53 -10.76
C ASN A 188 -10.01 -5.32 -10.30
N GLU A 189 -10.24 -6.54 -10.79
CA GLU A 189 -11.38 -7.38 -10.37
C GLU A 189 -11.40 -7.64 -8.85
N GLY A 190 -10.23 -7.60 -8.20
CA GLY A 190 -10.10 -7.89 -6.78
C GLY A 190 -10.18 -6.68 -5.86
N PHE A 191 -10.51 -5.47 -6.39
CA PHE A 191 -10.48 -4.23 -5.65
C PHE A 191 -11.77 -3.44 -5.78
N GLU A 192 -12.05 -2.62 -4.77
CA GLU A 192 -13.20 -1.72 -4.78
C GLU A 192 -13.11 -0.68 -5.92
N PRO A 193 -14.23 -0.14 -6.41
CA PRO A 193 -14.23 0.76 -7.57
C PRO A 193 -13.32 1.99 -7.43
N TYR A 194 -13.12 2.50 -6.21
CA TYR A 194 -12.26 3.65 -5.95
C TYR A 194 -10.77 3.29 -5.84
N GLU A 195 -10.45 2.02 -5.56
CA GLU A 195 -9.07 1.49 -5.49
C GLU A 195 -8.54 1.08 -6.86
N ARG A 196 -9.42 0.91 -7.85
CA ARG A 196 -9.06 0.41 -9.19
C ARG A 196 -8.20 1.40 -9.93
N ILE A 197 -7.15 0.91 -10.55
CA ILE A 197 -6.35 1.67 -11.48
C ILE A 197 -7.22 2.07 -12.67
N LYS A 198 -7.43 3.37 -12.85
CA LYS A 198 -8.23 3.93 -13.95
C LYS A 198 -7.40 4.23 -15.17
N GLN A 199 -6.14 4.60 -14.96
CA GLN A 199 -5.18 4.89 -16.02
C GLN A 199 -3.78 4.47 -15.61
N PHE A 200 -2.93 4.18 -16.57
CA PHE A 200 -1.53 3.87 -16.33
C PHE A 200 -0.64 4.40 -17.47
N ARG A 201 0.64 4.47 -17.21
CA ARG A 201 1.70 4.70 -18.20
C ARG A 201 2.73 3.60 -18.12
N LEU A 202 3.19 3.16 -19.30
CA LEU A 202 4.35 2.29 -19.41
C LEU A 202 5.61 3.15 -19.38
N VAL A 203 6.60 2.73 -18.60
CA VAL A 203 7.90 3.36 -18.48
C VAL A 203 8.99 2.35 -18.83
N GLU A 204 10.04 2.85 -19.49
CA GLU A 204 11.12 2.01 -20.03
C GLU A 204 12.21 1.71 -19.01
N GLU A 205 12.34 2.56 -18.00
CA GLU A 205 13.39 2.50 -17.00
C GLU A 205 12.93 1.66 -15.81
N GLU A 206 13.68 0.61 -15.53
CA GLU A 206 13.47 -0.20 -14.33
C GLU A 206 13.88 0.57 -13.07
N PHE A 207 13.14 0.35 -11.99
CA PHE A 207 13.47 0.92 -10.69
C PHE A 207 14.57 0.09 -10.03
N SER A 208 15.67 0.74 -9.65
CA SER A 208 16.82 0.08 -9.04
C SER A 208 17.43 0.92 -7.92
N GLU A 209 18.37 0.33 -7.18
CA GLU A 209 19.20 1.07 -6.22
C GLU A 209 20.17 2.02 -6.94
N GLU A 210 20.67 1.61 -8.10
CA GLU A 210 21.67 2.38 -8.88
C GLU A 210 21.13 3.71 -9.37
N ASN A 211 19.83 3.77 -9.75
CA ASN A 211 19.15 4.99 -10.16
C ASN A 211 18.41 5.70 -9.03
N ASP A 212 18.64 5.27 -7.79
CA ASP A 212 18.05 5.84 -6.56
C ASP A 212 16.51 5.76 -6.48
N LEU A 213 15.88 4.84 -7.23
CA LEU A 213 14.43 4.61 -7.20
C LEU A 213 14.02 3.51 -6.21
N LEU A 214 14.97 2.65 -5.79
CA LEU A 214 14.80 1.66 -4.73
C LEU A 214 15.78 1.89 -3.58
N THR A 215 15.42 1.38 -2.40
CA THR A 215 16.35 1.26 -1.27
C THR A 215 17.21 0.01 -1.44
N PRO A 216 18.33 -0.16 -0.67
CA PRO A 216 19.10 -1.40 -0.63
C PRO A 216 18.29 -2.65 -0.27
N THR A 217 17.14 -2.47 0.35
CA THR A 217 16.19 -3.55 0.68
C THR A 217 15.06 -3.68 -0.34
N MET A 218 15.24 -3.16 -1.56
CA MET A 218 14.33 -3.22 -2.70
C MET A 218 12.96 -2.53 -2.46
N LYS A 219 12.87 -1.61 -1.48
CA LYS A 219 11.67 -0.82 -1.25
C LYS A 219 11.66 0.40 -2.17
N LYS A 220 10.51 0.69 -2.76
CA LYS A 220 10.30 1.84 -3.66
C LYS A 220 10.46 3.17 -2.92
N LYS A 221 11.28 4.05 -3.45
CA LYS A 221 11.40 5.44 -3.02
C LYS A 221 10.36 6.27 -3.78
N ARG A 222 9.09 6.22 -3.37
CA ARG A 222 7.97 6.84 -4.10
C ARG A 222 8.24 8.27 -4.52
N ARG A 223 8.78 9.09 -3.63
CA ARG A 223 9.10 10.48 -3.94
C ARG A 223 10.05 10.60 -5.12
N ASN A 224 11.14 9.84 -5.11
CA ASN A 224 12.12 9.86 -6.19
C ASN A 224 11.52 9.37 -7.51
N ILE A 225 10.65 8.34 -7.45
CA ILE A 225 9.93 7.84 -8.63
C ILE A 225 8.99 8.93 -9.19
N LEU A 226 8.22 9.60 -8.34
CA LEU A 226 7.34 10.69 -8.76
C LEU A 226 8.12 11.86 -9.37
N ASP A 227 9.26 12.23 -8.78
CA ASP A 227 10.13 13.30 -9.30
C ASP A 227 10.77 12.90 -10.64
N ARG A 228 11.18 11.62 -10.78
CA ARG A 228 11.81 11.09 -12.00
C ARG A 228 10.86 11.01 -13.19
N PHE A 229 9.60 10.64 -12.95
CA PHE A 229 8.56 10.43 -13.96
C PHE A 229 7.46 11.49 -13.90
N ALA A 230 7.82 12.73 -13.50
CA ALA A 230 6.84 13.79 -13.29
C ALA A 230 5.99 14.09 -14.53
N ASP A 231 6.61 14.09 -15.71
CA ASP A 231 5.93 14.34 -16.98
C ASP A 231 4.92 13.23 -17.31
N GLU A 232 5.30 11.96 -17.12
CA GLU A 232 4.43 10.81 -17.33
C GLU A 232 3.24 10.82 -16.35
N VAL A 233 3.50 11.20 -15.09
CA VAL A 233 2.46 11.31 -14.06
C VAL A 233 1.47 12.41 -14.41
N GLU A 234 1.93 13.61 -14.81
CA GLU A 234 1.02 14.69 -15.20
C GLU A 234 0.19 14.30 -16.45
N MET A 235 0.79 13.65 -17.45
CA MET A 235 0.06 13.18 -18.63
C MET A 235 -1.08 12.20 -18.29
N ILE A 236 -0.94 11.40 -17.22
CA ILE A 236 -2.01 10.51 -16.78
C ILE A 236 -3.25 11.30 -16.35
N TYR A 237 -3.05 12.39 -15.61
CA TYR A 237 -4.15 13.15 -15.00
C TYR A 237 -4.65 14.32 -15.85
N GLU A 238 -3.91 14.73 -16.90
CA GLU A 238 -4.34 15.75 -17.86
C GLU A 238 -5.33 15.22 -18.90
N THR A 239 -5.37 13.89 -19.12
CA THR A 239 -6.29 13.28 -20.09
C THR A 239 -7.73 13.36 -19.55
N LYS A 240 -8.56 14.17 -20.21
CA LYS A 240 -9.99 14.38 -19.91
C LYS A 240 -10.84 13.21 -20.37
#